data_e265cc081442a24aafbc7fb8d74644dc
#
_entry.id   e265cc081442a24aafbc7fb8d74644dc
#
_cell.length_a   1.000
_cell.length_b   1.000
_cell.length_c   1.000
_cell.angle_alpha   90.00
_cell.angle_beta   90.00
_cell.angle_gamma   90.00
#
_symmetry.space_group_name_H-M   'P 1'
#
loop_
_entity.id
_entity.type
_entity.pdbx_description
1 polymer ?
#
loop_
_entity_poly.entity_id
_entity_poly.type
_entity_poly.pdbx_seq_one_letter_code
_entity_poly.pdbx_strand_id
1 'polypeptide(L)' 'MQYLALWRMQLASKLLADGGPVSTVASAVGYESEAAFSRAFKKLVGQAPSQWRKAAQAA' A
#
# COMPACT_ATOMS: atom_id res chain seq x y z
N MET A 1 1.08 3.21 17.47
CA MET A 1 1.66 1.88 17.43
C MET A 1 2.25 1.62 16.07
N GLN A 2 3.56 1.67 16.04
CA GLN A 2 4.27 1.64 14.77
C GLN A 2 4.23 0.29 14.10
N TYR A 3 4.26 -0.79 14.90
CA TYR A 3 4.26 -2.12 14.32
C TYR A 3 2.94 -2.46 13.63
N LEU A 4 1.83 -1.90 14.09
CA LEU A 4 0.54 -2.08 13.40
C LEU A 4 0.55 -1.45 12.02
N ALA A 5 1.12 -0.25 11.91
CA ALA A 5 1.25 0.41 10.62
C ALA A 5 2.17 -0.35 9.70
N LEU A 6 3.26 -0.87 10.22
CA LEU A 6 4.18 -1.68 9.43
C LEU A 6 3.51 -2.96 8.92
N TRP A 7 2.73 -3.63 9.78
CA TRP A 7 2.00 -4.83 9.37
C TRP A 7 1.03 -4.52 8.23
N ARG A 8 0.29 -3.41 8.36
CA ARG A 8 -0.64 -2.99 7.31
C ARG A 8 0.08 -2.71 6.00
N MET A 9 1.24 -2.08 6.07
CA MET A 9 2.02 -1.76 4.88
C MET A 9 2.59 -3.02 4.23
N GLN A 10 3.01 -3.99 5.03
CA GLN A 10 3.49 -5.27 4.49
C GLN A 10 2.37 -6.01 3.76
N LEU A 11 1.19 -6.04 4.35
CA LEU A 11 0.03 -6.65 3.70
C LEU A 11 -0.34 -5.89 2.42
N ALA A 12 -0.33 -4.56 2.50
CA ALA A 12 -0.65 -3.73 1.35
C ALA A 12 0.32 -3.97 0.19
N SER A 13 1.63 -4.03 0.49
CA SER A 13 2.61 -4.24 -0.56
C SER A 13 2.44 -5.60 -1.22
N LYS A 14 2.08 -6.62 -0.45
CA LYS A 14 1.81 -7.94 -1.01
C LYS A 14 0.58 -7.91 -1.93
N LEU A 15 -0.49 -7.27 -1.47
CA LEU A 15 -1.71 -7.16 -2.26
C LEU A 15 -1.48 -6.37 -3.55
N LEU A 16 -0.69 -5.32 -3.48
CA LEU A 16 -0.33 -4.53 -4.65
C LEU A 16 0.52 -5.34 -5.63
N ALA A 17 1.46 -6.11 -5.12
CA ALA A 17 2.29 -6.96 -5.95
C ALA A 17 1.47 -8.04 -6.67
N ASP A 18 0.37 -8.47 -6.04
CA ASP A 18 -0.57 -9.42 -6.66
C ASP A 18 -1.46 -8.76 -7.72
N GLY A 19 -1.33 -7.46 -7.92
CA GLY A 19 -2.09 -6.74 -8.94
C GLY A 19 -3.36 -6.10 -8.44
N GLY A 20 -3.59 -6.03 -7.13
CA GLY A 20 -4.79 -5.41 -6.58
C GLY A 20 -4.82 -3.91 -6.83
N PRO A 21 -6.00 -3.33 -7.13
CA PRO A 21 -6.13 -1.89 -7.27
C PRO A 21 -5.81 -1.17 -5.97
N VAL A 22 -5.20 0.01 -6.06
CA VAL A 22 -4.79 0.77 -4.88
C VAL A 22 -6.00 1.07 -3.98
N SER A 23 -7.13 1.44 -4.55
CA SER A 23 -8.34 1.73 -3.76
C SER A 23 -8.82 0.52 -2.98
N THR A 24 -8.81 -0.65 -3.60
CA THR A 24 -9.21 -1.89 -2.94
C THR A 24 -8.22 -2.25 -1.83
N VAL A 25 -6.93 -2.11 -2.08
CA VAL A 25 -5.90 -2.38 -1.08
C VAL A 25 -6.04 -1.44 0.11
N ALA A 26 -6.27 -0.15 -0.15
CA ALA A 26 -6.47 0.83 0.92
C ALA A 26 -7.61 0.41 1.85
N SER A 27 -8.73 0.01 1.27
CA SER A 27 -9.89 -0.46 2.04
C SER A 27 -9.57 -1.74 2.80
N ALA A 28 -8.88 -2.67 2.16
CA ALA A 28 -8.55 -3.96 2.76
C ALA A 28 -7.65 -3.82 3.99
N VAL A 29 -6.78 -2.82 4.01
CA VAL A 29 -5.90 -2.61 5.15
C VAL A 29 -6.44 -1.58 6.15
N GLY A 30 -7.68 -1.15 5.97
CA GLY A 30 -8.39 -0.35 6.98
C GLY A 30 -8.24 1.15 6.85
N TYR A 31 -7.88 1.66 5.70
CA TYR A 31 -7.83 3.11 5.47
C TYR A 31 -9.16 3.61 4.90
N GLU A 32 -9.55 4.80 5.32
CA GLU A 32 -10.82 5.39 4.90
C GLU A 32 -10.79 5.88 3.45
N SER A 33 -9.63 6.28 2.97
CA SER A 33 -9.50 6.78 1.62
C SER A 33 -8.18 6.33 1.00
N GLU A 34 -8.18 6.30 -0.31
CA GLU A 34 -6.98 6.00 -1.08
C GLU A 34 -5.89 7.04 -0.82
N ALA A 35 -6.28 8.31 -0.68
CA ALA A 35 -5.33 9.39 -0.43
C ALA A 35 -4.61 9.20 0.90
N ALA A 36 -5.37 8.86 1.96
CA ALA A 36 -4.79 8.61 3.27
C ALA A 36 -3.83 7.43 3.24
N PHE A 37 -4.24 6.36 2.55
CA PHE A 37 -3.40 5.19 2.39
C PHE A 37 -2.11 5.54 1.63
N SER A 38 -2.24 6.28 0.54
CA SER A 38 -1.08 6.66 -0.29
C SER A 38 -0.05 7.44 0.50
N ARG A 39 -0.50 8.36 1.34
CA ARG A 39 0.41 9.14 2.19
C ARG A 39 1.15 8.25 3.17
N ALA A 40 0.43 7.37 3.84
CA ALA A 40 1.02 6.47 4.82
C ALA A 40 1.99 5.50 4.14
N PHE A 41 1.60 4.96 3.02
CA PHE A 41 2.42 4.02 2.28
C PHE A 41 3.73 4.67 1.83
N LYS A 42 3.63 5.86 1.23
CA LYS A 42 4.82 6.58 0.78
C LYS A 42 5.75 6.92 1.93
N LYS A 43 5.18 7.30 3.07
CA LYS A 43 5.97 7.66 4.25
C LYS A 43 6.73 6.46 4.79
N LEU A 44 6.11 5.29 4.84
CA LEU A 44 6.71 4.11 5.45
C LEU A 44 7.53 3.28 4.46
N VAL A 45 7.11 3.21 3.23
CA VAL A 45 7.76 2.39 2.21
C VAL A 45 8.74 3.19 1.36
N GLY A 46 8.50 4.49 1.21
CA GLY A 46 9.37 5.36 0.42
C GLY A 46 8.93 5.55 -1.02
N GLN A 47 7.87 4.87 -1.44
CA GLN A 47 7.32 5.00 -2.79
C GLN A 47 5.80 5.06 -2.72
N ALA A 48 5.20 5.76 -3.68
CA ALA A 48 3.75 5.77 -3.79
C ALA A 48 3.25 4.35 -4.13
N PRO A 49 2.04 3.99 -3.65
CA PRO A 49 1.50 2.64 -3.92
C PRO A 49 1.38 2.33 -5.40
N SER A 50 1.01 3.31 -6.21
CA SER A 50 0.90 3.10 -7.65
C SER A 50 2.26 2.82 -8.29
N GLN A 51 3.29 3.49 -7.81
CA GLN A 51 4.65 3.25 -8.29
C GLN A 51 5.16 1.88 -7.86
N TRP A 52 4.88 1.50 -6.63
CA TRP A 52 5.23 0.20 -6.10
C TRP A 52 4.59 -0.93 -6.92
N ARG A 53 3.27 -0.78 -7.17
CA ARG A 53 2.53 -1.76 -7.95
C ARG A 53 3.09 -1.90 -9.37
N LYS A 54 3.39 -0.77 -9.99
CA LYS A 54 3.93 -0.76 -11.35
C LYS A 54 5.31 -1.42 -11.40
N ALA A 55 6.17 -1.10 -10.43
CA ALA A 55 7.50 -1.70 -10.36
C ALA A 55 7.43 -3.20 -10.13
N ALA A 56 6.53 -3.65 -9.26
CA ALA A 56 6.36 -5.07 -8.99
C ALA A 56 5.87 -5.83 -10.22
N GLN A 57 4.99 -5.21 -11.01
CA GLN A 57 4.47 -5.83 -12.22
C GLN A 57 5.46 -5.79 -13.37
N ALA A 58 6.34 -4.81 -13.37
CA ALA A 58 7.36 -4.68 -14.41
C ALA A 58 8.49 -5.71 -14.25
N ALA A 59 8.66 -6.20 -13.05
CA ALA A 59 9.65 -7.25 -12.79
C ALA A 59 9.13 -8.58 -13.27
#